data_68f234e36c413286eb0ac1f28d33cdc8
#
_entry.id   68f234e36c413286eb0ac1f28d33cdc8
#
_cell.length_a   1.000
_cell.length_b   1.000
_cell.length_c   1.000
_cell.angle_alpha   90.00
_cell.angle_beta   90.00
_cell.angle_gamma   90.00
#
_symmetry.space_group_name_H-M   'P 1'
#
loop_
_entity.id
_entity.type
_entity.pdbx_description
1 polymer ?
#
loop_
_entity_poly.entity_id
_entity_poly.type
_entity_poly.pdbx_seq_one_letter_code
_entity_poly.pdbx_strand_id
1 'polypeptide(L)'
;MKPVVQLEGTGCGIAAVATLAGVGYREMQVVANRLGIFADDPRLWSETGYVRRLLKKYRIRSARTEVPFTSWEALPDLALLAVKWHKARDHAFWHWVVFWRGPYGPVVLDSKRGLRRHLRTDFGRMKPKWLIPVSSM
;
A
#
# COMPACT_ATOMS: atom_id res chain seq x y z
N MET A 1 0.08 -13.13 -6.96
CA MET A 1 -0.14 -11.66 -6.94
C MET A 1 0.99 -10.97 -7.66
N LYS A 2 0.69 -9.98 -8.46
CA LYS A 2 1.67 -9.31 -9.31
C LYS A 2 1.86 -7.86 -8.85
N PRO A 3 3.08 -7.39 -8.62
CA PRO A 3 3.30 -6.01 -8.21
C PRO A 3 2.97 -5.03 -9.34
N VAL A 4 2.32 -3.92 -8.97
CA VAL A 4 2.02 -2.83 -9.89
C VAL A 4 2.99 -1.70 -9.59
N VAL A 5 3.69 -1.21 -10.61
CA VAL A 5 4.65 -0.12 -10.46
C VAL A 5 3.91 1.22 -10.55
N GLN A 6 4.15 2.11 -9.59
CA GLN A 6 3.55 3.44 -9.62
C GLN A 6 4.10 4.25 -10.77
N LEU A 7 3.23 4.95 -11.49
CA LEU A 7 3.61 5.82 -12.60
C LEU A 7 3.74 7.29 -12.18
N GLU A 8 3.25 7.61 -10.98
CA GLU A 8 3.35 8.94 -10.38
C GLU A 8 4.24 8.86 -9.14
N GLY A 9 5.06 9.87 -8.89
CA GLY A 9 6.02 9.86 -7.79
C GLY A 9 5.38 9.70 -6.42
N THR A 10 4.15 10.18 -6.24
CA THR A 10 3.37 10.10 -5.01
C THR A 10 2.24 9.05 -5.09
N GLY A 11 2.32 8.14 -6.04
CA GLY A 11 1.25 7.19 -6.36
C GLY A 11 1.33 5.85 -5.63
N CYS A 12 2.09 5.73 -4.55
CA CYS A 12 2.28 4.43 -3.88
C CYS A 12 0.97 3.83 -3.34
N GLY A 13 0.07 4.66 -2.81
CA GLY A 13 -1.23 4.18 -2.32
C GLY A 13 -2.12 3.65 -3.44
N ILE A 14 -2.17 4.38 -4.55
CA ILE A 14 -2.94 3.95 -5.74
C ILE A 14 -2.36 2.64 -6.28
N ALA A 15 -1.03 2.55 -6.38
CA ALA A 15 -0.37 1.34 -6.87
C ALA A 15 -0.56 0.14 -5.94
N ALA A 16 -0.54 0.36 -4.63
CA ALA A 16 -0.75 -0.71 -3.65
C ALA A 16 -2.16 -1.29 -3.77
N VAL A 17 -3.18 -0.44 -3.91
CA VAL A 17 -4.55 -0.92 -4.11
C VAL A 17 -4.69 -1.61 -5.47
N ALA A 18 -4.05 -1.09 -6.51
CA ALA A 18 -4.04 -1.73 -7.83
C ALA A 18 -3.46 -3.15 -7.76
N THR A 19 -2.37 -3.32 -7.00
CA THR A 19 -1.77 -4.63 -6.75
C THR A 19 -2.77 -5.59 -6.10
N LEU A 20 -3.46 -5.14 -5.04
CA LEU A 20 -4.45 -5.94 -4.33
C LEU A 20 -5.66 -6.27 -5.22
N ALA A 21 -6.09 -5.34 -6.04
CA ALA A 21 -7.25 -5.51 -6.92
C ALA A 21 -6.93 -6.29 -8.20
N GLY A 22 -5.66 -6.49 -8.52
CA GLY A 22 -5.25 -7.20 -9.72
C GLY A 22 -5.46 -6.39 -11.00
N VAL A 23 -5.37 -5.06 -10.94
CA VAL A 23 -5.53 -4.17 -12.09
C VAL A 23 -4.27 -3.34 -12.30
N GLY A 24 -4.12 -2.74 -13.47
CA GLY A 24 -2.97 -1.90 -13.77
C GLY A 24 -3.06 -0.53 -13.12
N TYR A 25 -1.93 0.19 -13.09
CA TYR A 25 -1.89 1.52 -12.47
C TYR A 25 -2.85 2.51 -13.13
N ARG A 26 -2.87 2.56 -14.46
CA ARG A 26 -3.72 3.50 -15.19
C ARG A 26 -5.20 3.27 -14.94
N GLU A 27 -5.63 2.02 -14.86
CA GLU A 27 -7.01 1.70 -14.53
C GLU A 27 -7.37 2.21 -13.14
N MET A 28 -6.52 1.94 -12.15
CA MET A 28 -6.74 2.41 -10.78
C MET A 28 -6.69 3.94 -10.71
N GLN A 29 -5.79 4.58 -11.44
CA GLN A 29 -5.69 6.03 -11.51
C GLN A 29 -7.00 6.65 -12.01
N VAL A 30 -7.60 6.09 -13.05
CA VAL A 30 -8.88 6.57 -13.59
C VAL A 30 -9.98 6.47 -12.53
N VAL A 31 -10.08 5.34 -11.83
CA VAL A 31 -11.06 5.14 -10.77
C VAL A 31 -10.82 6.13 -9.62
N ALA A 32 -9.57 6.27 -9.20
CA ALA A 32 -9.20 7.20 -8.13
C ALA A 32 -9.59 8.64 -8.49
N ASN A 33 -9.23 9.10 -9.70
CA ASN A 33 -9.49 10.46 -10.13
C ASN A 33 -10.99 10.75 -10.21
N ARG A 34 -11.80 9.77 -10.59
CA ARG A 34 -13.27 9.90 -10.58
C ARG A 34 -13.83 10.07 -9.18
N LEU A 35 -13.14 9.56 -8.17
CA LEU A 35 -13.51 9.72 -6.76
C LEU A 35 -12.91 10.98 -6.14
N GLY A 36 -12.22 11.81 -6.92
CA GLY A 36 -11.53 12.99 -6.40
C GLY A 36 -10.20 12.68 -5.71
N ILE A 37 -9.65 11.50 -5.94
CA ILE A 37 -8.38 11.06 -5.36
C ILE A 37 -7.28 11.24 -6.40
N PHE A 38 -6.33 12.13 -6.12
CA PHE A 38 -5.21 12.44 -7.01
C PHE A 38 -3.90 12.21 -6.27
N ALA A 39 -2.97 11.50 -6.90
CA ALA A 39 -1.69 11.15 -6.26
C ALA A 39 -0.88 12.37 -5.80
N ASP A 40 -0.99 13.48 -6.50
CA ASP A 40 -0.27 14.72 -6.19
C ASP A 40 -1.00 15.64 -5.20
N ASP A 41 -2.11 15.20 -4.62
CA ASP A 41 -2.86 15.96 -3.61
C ASP A 41 -2.20 15.77 -2.24
N PRO A 42 -1.48 16.80 -1.70
CA PRO A 42 -0.76 16.63 -0.45
C PRO A 42 -1.65 16.37 0.77
N ARG A 43 -2.96 16.67 0.70
CA ARG A 43 -3.89 16.37 1.80
C ARG A 43 -4.00 14.87 2.05
N LEU A 44 -3.73 14.03 1.03
CA LEU A 44 -3.85 12.58 1.12
C LEU A 44 -2.59 11.92 1.67
N TRP A 45 -1.43 12.57 1.61
CA TRP A 45 -0.14 11.95 1.93
C TRP A 45 -0.01 11.54 3.40
N SER A 46 -0.79 12.14 4.29
CA SER A 46 -0.80 11.83 5.72
C SER A 46 -2.08 11.13 6.16
N GLU A 47 -2.85 10.56 5.23
CA GLU A 47 -4.15 9.96 5.50
C GLU A 47 -4.24 8.53 4.98
N THR A 48 -5.16 7.76 5.55
CA THR A 48 -5.44 6.39 5.13
C THR A 48 -6.81 6.23 4.49
N GLY A 49 -7.65 7.26 4.59
CA GLY A 49 -9.04 7.17 4.11
C GLY A 49 -9.15 6.90 2.61
N TYR A 50 -8.28 7.49 1.81
CA TYR A 50 -8.37 7.32 0.35
C TYR A 50 -8.06 5.89 -0.09
N VAL A 51 -7.10 5.22 0.53
CA VAL A 51 -6.82 3.80 0.19
C VAL A 51 -7.99 2.91 0.58
N ARG A 52 -8.65 3.19 1.72
CA ARG A 52 -9.84 2.44 2.14
C ARG A 52 -11.01 2.64 1.16
N ARG A 53 -11.19 3.85 0.65
CA ARG A 53 -12.22 4.15 -0.35
C ARG A 53 -11.97 3.37 -1.64
N LEU A 54 -10.72 3.31 -2.10
CA LEU A 54 -10.35 2.55 -3.29
C LEU A 54 -10.52 1.05 -3.07
N LEU A 55 -10.08 0.53 -1.92
CA LEU A 55 -10.27 -0.88 -1.57
C LEU A 55 -11.75 -1.26 -1.60
N LYS A 56 -12.62 -0.43 -1.00
CA LYS A 56 -14.06 -0.66 -0.97
C LYS A 56 -14.65 -0.73 -2.39
N LYS A 57 -14.17 0.11 -3.28
CA LYS A 57 -14.62 0.13 -4.68
C LYS A 57 -14.36 -1.21 -5.38
N TYR A 58 -13.29 -1.91 -4.98
CA TYR A 58 -12.93 -3.22 -5.52
C TYR A 58 -13.36 -4.38 -4.62
N ARG A 59 -14.24 -4.12 -3.65
CA ARG A 59 -14.78 -5.12 -2.71
C ARG A 59 -13.70 -5.82 -1.92
N ILE A 60 -12.71 -5.06 -1.48
CA ILE A 60 -11.65 -5.54 -0.60
C ILE A 60 -11.89 -4.94 0.79
N ARG A 61 -12.03 -5.80 1.80
CA ARG A 61 -12.20 -5.36 3.19
C ARG A 61 -10.88 -4.87 3.74
N SER A 62 -10.96 -3.81 4.53
CA SER A 62 -9.82 -3.32 5.30
C SER A 62 -10.22 -3.15 6.75
N ALA A 63 -9.28 -3.37 7.66
CA ALA A 63 -9.50 -3.09 9.07
C ALA A 63 -9.82 -1.60 9.27
N ARG A 64 -10.67 -1.30 10.26
CA ARG A 64 -11.11 0.08 10.53
C ARG A 64 -9.98 0.98 11.00
N THR A 65 -9.02 0.40 11.73
CA THR A 65 -7.90 1.14 12.30
C THR A 65 -6.59 0.51 11.88
N GLU A 66 -5.53 1.30 11.97
CA GLU A 66 -4.17 0.81 11.80
C GLU A 66 -3.78 -0.05 12.98
N VAL A 67 -3.04 -1.12 12.71
CA VAL A 67 -2.49 -2.02 13.73
C VAL A 67 -0.99 -1.74 13.82
N PRO A 68 -0.43 -1.48 15.02
CA PRO A 68 1.01 -1.29 15.15
C PRO A 68 1.77 -2.54 14.68
N PHE A 69 2.86 -2.33 13.95
CA PHE A 69 3.72 -3.43 13.53
C PHE A 69 4.50 -3.97 14.75
N THR A 70 4.49 -5.27 14.92
CA THR A 70 5.25 -5.94 15.99
C THR A 70 6.35 -6.83 15.43
N SER A 71 6.00 -7.73 14.50
CA SER A 71 6.96 -8.61 13.85
C SER A 71 6.40 -9.06 12.50
N TRP A 72 7.29 -9.52 11.63
CA TRP A 72 6.89 -10.03 10.32
C TRP A 72 6.04 -11.30 10.45
N GLU A 73 6.36 -12.13 11.44
CA GLU A 73 5.64 -13.38 11.69
C GLU A 73 4.22 -13.15 12.18
N ALA A 74 3.97 -12.03 12.88
CA ALA A 74 2.66 -11.69 13.42
C ALA A 74 1.71 -11.08 12.39
N LEU A 75 2.20 -10.77 11.18
CA LEU A 75 1.36 -10.17 10.14
C LEU A 75 0.28 -11.15 9.67
N PRO A 76 -0.92 -10.64 9.31
CA PRO A 76 -1.89 -11.46 8.60
C PRO A 76 -1.36 -11.82 7.20
N ASP A 77 -2.03 -12.73 6.51
CA ASP A 77 -1.58 -13.20 5.21
C ASP A 77 -1.58 -12.11 4.13
N LEU A 78 -2.34 -11.05 4.34
CA LEU A 78 -2.44 -9.94 3.40
C LEU A 78 -2.64 -8.63 4.17
N ALA A 79 -1.83 -7.63 3.86
CA ALA A 79 -1.93 -6.33 4.52
C ALA A 79 -1.33 -5.22 3.66
N LEU A 80 -1.82 -4.00 3.88
CA LEU A 80 -1.11 -2.80 3.48
C LEU A 80 -0.16 -2.43 4.62
N LEU A 81 1.10 -2.14 4.29
CA LEU A 81 2.09 -1.70 5.26
C LEU A 81 2.48 -0.25 5.01
N ALA A 82 2.62 0.50 6.09
CA ALA A 82 3.25 1.81 6.07
C ALA A 82 4.72 1.62 6.45
N VAL A 83 5.60 1.85 5.49
CA VAL A 83 7.06 1.74 5.70
C VAL A 83 7.69 3.12 5.55
N LYS A 84 8.91 3.30 6.04
CA LYS A 84 9.65 4.58 5.97
C LYS A 84 8.87 5.75 6.56
N TRP A 85 8.15 5.48 7.64
CA TRP A 85 7.37 6.51 8.31
C TRP A 85 8.28 7.58 8.89
N HIS A 86 7.93 8.86 8.65
CA HIS A 86 8.68 10.00 9.19
C HIS A 86 7.76 11.20 9.33
N LYS A 87 8.14 12.14 10.20
CA LYS A 87 7.46 13.42 10.34
C LYS A 87 8.23 14.52 9.64
N ALA A 88 7.50 15.39 8.95
CA ALA A 88 8.03 16.62 8.39
C ALA A 88 6.94 17.71 8.55
N ARG A 89 7.29 18.84 9.19
CA ARG A 89 6.37 19.98 9.38
C ARG A 89 5.03 19.56 10.02
N ASP A 90 5.08 18.77 11.09
CA ASP A 90 3.91 18.31 11.85
C ASP A 90 3.01 17.30 11.12
N HIS A 91 3.41 16.84 9.94
CA HIS A 91 2.70 15.81 9.20
C HIS A 91 3.51 14.53 9.15
N ALA A 92 2.81 13.39 9.22
CA ALA A 92 3.43 12.08 9.04
C ALA A 92 3.37 11.67 7.57
N PHE A 93 4.46 11.10 7.08
CA PHE A 93 4.55 10.56 5.72
C PHE A 93 5.06 9.14 5.79
N TRP A 94 4.66 8.33 4.84
CA TRP A 94 5.10 6.96 4.72
C TRP A 94 4.97 6.48 3.28
N HIS A 95 5.57 5.32 3.02
CA HIS A 95 5.45 4.65 1.73
C HIS A 95 4.53 3.45 1.90
N TRP A 96 3.54 3.31 1.04
CA TRP A 96 2.64 2.16 1.03
C TRP A 96 3.26 1.00 0.28
N VAL A 97 3.24 -0.20 0.89
CA VAL A 97 3.58 -1.45 0.22
C VAL A 97 2.54 -2.50 0.59
N VAL A 98 2.52 -3.59 -0.16
CA VAL A 98 1.63 -4.73 0.11
C VAL A 98 2.46 -5.87 0.70
N PHE A 99 2.00 -6.41 1.83
CA PHE A 99 2.54 -7.65 2.38
C PHE A 99 1.65 -8.81 1.97
N TRP A 100 2.24 -9.88 1.48
CA TRP A 100 1.53 -11.09 1.09
C TRP A 100 2.29 -12.33 1.52
N ARG A 101 1.62 -13.21 2.26
CA ARG A 101 2.16 -14.54 2.55
C ARG A 101 1.65 -15.48 1.47
N GLY A 102 2.40 -15.55 0.39
CA GLY A 102 2.04 -16.31 -0.80
C GLY A 102 2.55 -17.75 -0.75
N PRO A 103 2.43 -18.48 -1.86
CA PRO A 103 2.80 -19.92 -1.91
C PRO A 103 4.28 -20.18 -1.68
N TYR A 104 5.14 -19.18 -1.89
CA TYR A 104 6.58 -19.30 -1.70
C TYR A 104 7.07 -18.60 -0.42
N GLY A 105 6.14 -18.26 0.48
CA GLY A 105 6.45 -17.60 1.73
C GLY A 105 6.13 -16.10 1.71
N PRO A 106 6.52 -15.37 2.79
CA PRO A 106 6.22 -13.95 2.91
C PRO A 106 7.02 -13.11 1.91
N VAL A 107 6.36 -12.12 1.34
CA VAL A 107 6.97 -11.20 0.38
C VAL A 107 6.30 -9.84 0.49
N VAL A 108 7.04 -8.78 0.21
CA VAL A 108 6.52 -7.42 0.09
C VAL A 108 6.50 -7.03 -1.38
N LEU A 109 5.35 -6.56 -1.85
CA LEU A 109 5.19 -6.03 -3.19
C LEU A 109 5.33 -4.51 -3.10
N ASP A 110 6.37 -3.97 -3.70
CA ASP A 110 6.74 -2.57 -3.61
C ASP A 110 6.62 -1.91 -4.99
N SER A 111 5.82 -0.87 -5.07
CA SER A 111 5.50 -0.16 -6.31
C SER A 111 6.54 0.89 -6.72
N LYS A 112 7.55 1.14 -5.90
CA LYS A 112 8.50 2.24 -6.11
C LYS A 112 9.23 2.07 -7.44
N ARG A 113 9.23 3.12 -8.25
CA ARG A 113 9.95 3.14 -9.54
C ARG A 113 11.45 3.04 -9.32
N GLY A 114 12.12 2.38 -10.23
CA GLY A 114 13.59 2.25 -10.19
C GLY A 114 14.09 1.08 -9.36
N LEU A 115 13.24 0.36 -8.65
CA LEU A 115 13.68 -0.84 -7.95
C LEU A 115 14.02 -1.94 -8.95
N ARG A 116 15.11 -2.67 -8.69
CA ARG A 116 15.49 -3.85 -9.50
C ARG A 116 14.46 -4.97 -9.35
N ARG A 117 13.89 -5.11 -8.15
CA ARG A 117 12.88 -6.12 -7.84
C ARG A 117 11.74 -5.47 -7.05
N HIS A 118 10.52 -5.69 -7.52
CA HIS A 118 9.32 -5.21 -6.83
C HIS A 118 8.74 -6.25 -5.87
N LEU A 119 9.22 -7.50 -5.93
CA LEU A 119 8.96 -8.54 -4.93
C LEU A 119 10.16 -8.55 -3.99
N ARG A 120 9.96 -8.06 -2.77
CA ARG A 120 11.05 -7.83 -1.82
C ARG A 120 11.00 -8.79 -0.65
N THR A 121 12.17 -9.29 -0.26
CA THR A 121 12.36 -10.12 0.92
C THR A 121 13.43 -9.56 1.87
N ASP A 122 13.93 -8.37 1.62
CA ASP A 122 14.90 -7.68 2.45
C ASP A 122 14.22 -6.99 3.64
N PHE A 123 13.54 -7.77 4.46
CA PHE A 123 12.65 -7.31 5.53
C PHE A 123 13.31 -6.35 6.52
N GLY A 124 14.57 -6.58 6.84
CA GLY A 124 15.31 -5.73 7.79
C GLY A 124 15.52 -4.29 7.33
N ARG A 125 15.28 -3.99 6.06
CA ARG A 125 15.49 -2.66 5.49
C ARG A 125 14.21 -1.85 5.34
N MET A 126 13.04 -2.44 5.60
CA MET A 126 11.76 -1.81 5.27
C MET A 126 11.19 -0.91 6.37
N LYS A 127 11.52 -1.18 7.62
CA LYS A 127 11.10 -0.38 8.79
C LYS A 127 9.60 -0.07 8.81
N PRO A 128 8.74 -1.10 8.90
CA PRO A 128 7.30 -0.88 8.96
C PRO A 128 6.90 -0.23 10.29
N LYS A 129 5.93 0.68 10.23
CA LYS A 129 5.40 1.37 11.41
C LYS A 129 4.09 0.76 11.87
N TRP A 130 3.17 0.58 10.93
CA TRP A 130 1.85 0.00 11.19
C TRP A 130 1.30 -0.62 9.90
N LEU A 131 0.19 -1.32 10.04
CA LEU A 131 -0.42 -2.03 8.92
C LEU A 131 -1.94 -1.91 8.94
N ILE A 132 -2.54 -2.14 7.79
CA ILE A 132 -3.98 -2.30 7.64
C ILE A 132 -4.20 -3.72 7.10
N PRO A 133 -4.70 -4.65 7.93
CA PRO A 133 -5.11 -5.96 7.44
C PRO A 133 -6.18 -5.83 6.35
N VAL A 134 -6.07 -6.62 5.28
CA VAL A 134 -7.04 -6.63 4.19
C VAL A 134 -7.44 -8.05 3.86
N SER A 135 -8.63 -8.22 3.29
CA SER A 135 -9.15 -9.52 2.88
C SER A 135 -10.20 -9.35 1.79
N SER A 136 -10.47 -10.43 1.07
CA SER A 136 -11.57 -10.45 0.10
C SER A 136 -12.92 -10.34 0.81
N MET A 137 -13.84 -9.66 0.18
CA MET A 137 -15.22 -9.59 0.66
C MET A 137 -16.03 -10.77 0.19
#